data_c798234a8aa2317a43251e233c3db85f
#
_entry.id   c798234a8aa2317a43251e233c3db85f
#
_cell.length_a   1.000
_cell.length_b   1.000
_cell.length_c   1.000
_cell.angle_alpha   90.00
_cell.angle_beta   90.00
_cell.angle_gamma   90.00
#
_symmetry.space_group_name_H-M   'P 1'
#
loop_
_entity.id
_entity.type
_entity.pdbx_description
1 polymer ?
#
loop_
_entity_poly.entity_id
_entity_poly.type
_entity_poly.pdbx_seq_one_letter_code
_entity_poly.pdbx_strand_id
1 'polypeptide(L)'
;MKDLLLKKGGAGVDDFTRKFDFVIDQDAEIHRIMLTVYQALEEKGYNPINQIVGYILSEDPTYITNHNQARTLIRKVDRDELLQILVRNYLAD
;
A
#
# COMPACT_ATOMS: atom_id res chain seq x y z
N MET A 1 2.53 -11.48 28.86
CA MET A 1 3.01 -10.79 28.15
C MET A 1 2.36 -9.60 27.70
N LYS A 2 1.34 -9.66 27.12
CA LYS A 2 0.66 -8.54 26.75
C LYS A 2 0.39 -7.65 27.87
N ASP A 3 0.21 -8.15 29.01
CA ASP A 3 -0.12 -7.34 30.12
C ASP A 3 0.92 -6.34 30.44
N LEU A 4 2.14 -6.70 30.26
CA LEU A 4 3.18 -5.86 30.54
C LEU A 4 3.06 -4.59 29.84
N LEU A 5 2.87 -4.65 28.58
CA LEU A 5 2.75 -3.49 27.78
C LEU A 5 1.64 -2.61 28.25
N LEU A 6 0.55 -3.18 28.52
CA LEU A 6 -0.59 -2.43 28.95
C LEU A 6 -0.35 -1.68 30.20
N LYS A 7 0.24 -2.30 31.16
CA LYS A 7 0.44 -1.70 32.36
C LYS A 7 1.29 -0.56 32.33
N LYS A 8 2.22 -0.55 31.51
CA LYS A 8 3.10 0.45 31.51
C LYS A 8 2.35 1.64 31.22
N GLY A 9 1.35 1.55 30.43
CA GLY A 9 0.52 2.65 30.15
C GLY A 9 1.22 3.97 30.05
N GLY A 10 2.44 4.02 29.99
CA GLY A 10 3.10 5.25 29.97
C GLY A 10 3.07 5.89 28.61
N ALA A 11 3.58 7.07 28.52
CA ALA A 11 3.61 7.81 27.30
C ALA A 11 4.31 7.06 26.20
N GLY A 12 5.34 6.35 26.50
CA GLY A 12 6.05 5.61 25.49
C GLY A 12 5.18 4.59 24.80
N VAL A 13 4.32 3.96 25.55
CA VAL A 13 3.47 2.94 25.00
C VAL A 13 2.49 3.59 24.06
N ASP A 14 1.97 4.76 24.42
CA ASP A 14 1.03 5.46 23.59
C ASP A 14 1.66 5.86 22.27
N ASP A 15 2.89 6.31 22.28
CA ASP A 15 3.55 6.71 21.05
C ASP A 15 3.75 5.51 20.14
N PHE A 16 4.15 4.39 20.68
CA PHE A 16 4.36 3.20 19.90
C PHE A 16 3.04 2.76 19.27
N THR A 17 1.98 2.77 20.03
CA THR A 17 0.68 2.33 19.56
C THR A 17 0.20 3.22 18.42
N ARG A 18 0.37 4.53 18.55
CA ARG A 18 -0.05 5.43 17.49
C ARG A 18 0.72 5.21 16.23
N LYS A 19 2.03 5.00 16.32
CA LYS A 19 2.83 4.76 15.13
C LYS A 19 2.45 3.46 14.47
N PHE A 20 2.16 2.45 15.27
CA PHE A 20 1.80 1.15 14.74
C PHE A 20 0.47 1.23 14.01
N ASP A 21 -0.50 1.95 14.58
CA ASP A 21 -1.79 2.11 13.94
C ASP A 21 -1.66 2.87 12.63
N PHE A 22 -0.80 3.88 12.60
CA PHE A 22 -0.59 4.64 11.40
C PHE A 22 -0.04 3.77 10.27
N VAL A 23 0.91 2.91 10.57
CA VAL A 23 1.48 2.02 9.59
C VAL A 23 0.45 1.03 9.07
N ILE A 24 -0.36 0.48 9.94
CA ILE A 24 -1.38 -0.46 9.53
C ILE A 24 -2.42 0.22 8.66
N ASP A 25 -2.80 1.46 9.01
CA ASP A 25 -3.76 2.19 8.22
C ASP A 25 -3.22 2.49 6.84
N GLN A 26 -1.94 2.82 6.74
CA GLN A 26 -1.34 3.07 5.45
C GLN A 26 -1.30 1.82 4.60
N ASP A 27 -0.97 0.69 5.19
CA ASP A 27 -0.93 -0.57 4.46
C ASP A 27 -2.33 -0.88 3.91
N ALA A 28 -3.35 -0.68 4.72
CA ALA A 28 -4.71 -0.96 4.29
C ALA A 28 -5.13 -0.03 3.15
N GLU A 29 -4.74 1.22 3.24
CA GLU A 29 -5.07 2.20 2.21
C GLU A 29 -4.39 1.84 0.90
N ILE A 30 -3.11 1.51 0.95
CA ILE A 30 -2.37 1.15 -0.24
C ILE A 30 -2.95 -0.13 -0.85
N HIS A 31 -3.34 -1.08 0.01
CA HIS A 31 -3.93 -2.31 -0.48
C HIS A 31 -5.22 -2.03 -1.26
N ARG A 32 -6.08 -1.16 -0.73
CA ARG A 32 -7.31 -0.82 -1.41
C ARG A 32 -7.03 -0.14 -2.74
N ILE A 33 -6.07 0.77 -2.77
CA ILE A 33 -5.72 1.46 -4.00
C ILE A 33 -5.22 0.45 -5.03
N MET A 34 -4.35 -0.45 -4.61
CA MET A 34 -3.79 -1.43 -5.54
C MET A 34 -4.84 -2.37 -6.08
N LEU A 35 -5.82 -2.75 -5.26
CA LEU A 35 -6.91 -3.59 -5.76
C LEU A 35 -7.76 -2.84 -6.78
N THR A 36 -8.02 -1.56 -6.53
CA THR A 36 -8.79 -0.76 -7.47
C THR A 36 -8.04 -0.63 -8.79
N VAL A 37 -6.74 -0.40 -8.73
CA VAL A 37 -5.91 -0.26 -9.91
C VAL A 37 -5.89 -1.58 -10.68
N TYR A 38 -5.73 -2.68 -9.99
CA TYR A 38 -5.70 -4.01 -10.61
C TYR A 38 -7.01 -4.25 -11.36
N GLN A 39 -8.12 -4.00 -10.70
CA GLN A 39 -9.42 -4.24 -11.30
C GLN A 39 -9.67 -3.32 -12.49
N ALA A 40 -9.28 -2.07 -12.39
CA ALA A 40 -9.47 -1.12 -13.47
C ALA A 40 -8.68 -1.54 -14.71
N LEU A 41 -7.45 -1.99 -14.51
CA LEU A 41 -6.62 -2.42 -15.62
C LEU A 41 -7.22 -3.67 -16.26
N GLU A 42 -7.68 -4.59 -15.43
CA GLU A 42 -8.27 -5.81 -15.93
C GLU A 42 -9.53 -5.52 -16.74
N GLU A 43 -10.38 -4.64 -16.24
CA GLU A 43 -11.62 -4.30 -16.92
C GLU A 43 -11.35 -3.65 -18.27
N LYS A 44 -10.25 -2.96 -18.42
CA LYS A 44 -9.93 -2.32 -19.68
C LYS A 44 -9.10 -3.21 -20.60
N GLY A 45 -8.88 -4.46 -20.20
CA GLY A 45 -8.20 -5.41 -21.08
C GLY A 45 -6.69 -5.41 -21.01
N TYR A 46 -6.11 -4.70 -20.04
CA TYR A 46 -4.67 -4.70 -19.90
C TYR A 46 -4.23 -5.87 -19.03
N ASN A 47 -2.95 -6.20 -19.10
CA ASN A 47 -2.37 -7.15 -18.16
C ASN A 47 -2.00 -6.36 -16.91
N PRO A 48 -2.73 -6.53 -15.81
CA PRO A 48 -2.52 -5.65 -14.66
C PRO A 48 -1.12 -5.73 -14.08
N ILE A 49 -0.57 -6.92 -14.01
CA ILE A 49 0.74 -7.09 -13.42
C ILE A 49 1.80 -6.36 -14.24
N ASN A 50 1.77 -6.53 -15.55
CA ASN A 50 2.75 -5.88 -16.41
C ASN A 50 2.65 -4.37 -16.31
N GLN A 51 1.44 -3.85 -16.27
CA GLN A 51 1.26 -2.41 -16.22
C GLN A 51 1.72 -1.83 -14.86
N ILE A 52 1.41 -2.52 -13.80
CA ILE A 52 1.83 -2.06 -12.48
C ILE A 52 3.35 -2.12 -12.36
N VAL A 53 3.97 -3.19 -12.85
CA VAL A 53 5.43 -3.29 -12.82
C VAL A 53 6.04 -2.17 -13.64
N GLY A 54 5.49 -1.91 -14.85
CA GLY A 54 5.98 -0.83 -15.69
C GLY A 54 5.91 0.52 -14.98
N TYR A 55 4.82 0.74 -14.27
CA TYR A 55 4.67 1.98 -13.53
C TYR A 55 5.74 2.10 -12.44
N ILE A 56 5.94 1.03 -11.68
CA ILE A 56 6.89 1.07 -10.60
C ILE A 56 8.30 1.35 -11.11
N LEU A 57 8.66 0.73 -12.22
CA LEU A 57 10.00 0.89 -12.77
C LEU A 57 10.23 2.25 -13.41
N SER A 58 9.22 2.78 -14.07
CA SER A 58 9.39 3.99 -14.87
C SER A 58 8.89 5.26 -14.19
N GLU A 59 8.02 5.12 -13.22
CA GLU A 59 7.35 6.24 -12.57
C GLU A 59 6.43 6.96 -13.55
N ASP A 60 6.09 6.31 -14.66
CA ASP A 60 5.26 6.93 -15.67
C ASP A 60 3.80 6.57 -15.42
N PRO A 61 2.98 7.50 -14.96
CA PRO A 61 1.60 7.19 -14.63
C PRO A 61 0.75 6.76 -15.81
N THR A 62 1.24 6.95 -17.04
CA THR A 62 0.47 6.54 -18.18
C THR A 62 0.42 5.03 -18.35
N TYR A 63 1.23 4.29 -17.59
CA TYR A 63 1.10 2.84 -17.56
C TYR A 63 -0.22 2.43 -16.93
N ILE A 64 -0.86 3.33 -16.16
CA ILE A 64 -2.08 3.00 -15.42
C ILE A 64 -3.26 3.69 -16.08
N THR A 65 -4.28 2.92 -16.41
CA THR A 65 -5.49 3.48 -17.01
C THR A 65 -6.14 4.48 -16.05
N ASN A 66 -6.85 5.44 -16.61
CA ASN A 66 -7.58 6.37 -15.77
C ASN A 66 -9.00 5.87 -15.44
N HIS A 67 -9.34 4.69 -15.88
CA HIS A 67 -10.63 4.09 -15.60
C HIS A 67 -10.80 3.95 -14.08
N ASN A 68 -11.94 4.33 -13.57
CA ASN A 68 -12.26 4.30 -12.14
C ASN A 68 -11.23 5.09 -11.33
N GLN A 69 -10.63 6.12 -11.96
CA GLN A 69 -9.69 6.98 -11.29
C GLN A 69 -8.42 6.26 -10.82
N ALA A 70 -8.13 5.12 -11.44
CA ALA A 70 -6.99 4.31 -11.01
C ALA A 70 -5.68 5.09 -11.08
N ARG A 71 -5.48 5.86 -12.15
CA ARG A 71 -4.24 6.63 -12.30
C ARG A 71 -4.11 7.68 -11.19
N THR A 72 -5.20 8.33 -10.87
CA THR A 72 -5.19 9.33 -9.82
C THR A 72 -4.89 8.69 -8.47
N LEU A 73 -5.47 7.53 -8.23
CA LEU A 73 -5.28 6.84 -6.97
C LEU A 73 -3.85 6.34 -6.79
N ILE A 74 -3.27 5.75 -7.83
CA ILE A 74 -1.94 5.17 -7.66
C ILE A 74 -0.89 6.26 -7.47
N ARG A 75 -1.14 7.45 -8.00
CA ARG A 75 -0.20 8.55 -7.84
C ARG A 75 -0.13 9.03 -6.40
N LYS A 76 -1.11 8.69 -5.58
CA LYS A 76 -1.09 9.06 -4.17
C LYS A 76 -0.21 8.14 -3.36
N VAL A 77 0.20 7.01 -3.93
CA VAL A 77 0.99 6.03 -3.22
C VAL A 77 2.48 6.31 -3.43
N ASP A 78 3.23 6.36 -2.33
CA ASP A 78 4.66 6.53 -2.39
C ASP A 78 5.25 5.21 -2.89
N ARG A 79 6.01 5.27 -3.98
CA ARG A 79 6.57 4.06 -4.56
C ARG A 79 7.50 3.32 -3.62
N ASP A 80 8.27 4.04 -2.82
CA ASP A 80 9.14 3.39 -1.87
C ASP A 80 8.33 2.59 -0.86
N GLU A 81 7.27 3.18 -0.34
CA GLU A 81 6.43 2.49 0.60
C GLU A 81 5.77 1.28 -0.03
N LEU A 82 5.30 1.46 -1.26
CA LEU A 82 4.66 0.36 -1.96
C LEU A 82 5.63 -0.80 -2.13
N LEU A 83 6.86 -0.51 -2.53
CA LEU A 83 7.85 -1.56 -2.72
C LEU A 83 8.17 -2.26 -1.41
N GLN A 84 8.28 -1.51 -0.32
CA GLN A 84 8.55 -2.12 0.97
C GLN A 84 7.43 -3.05 1.40
N ILE A 85 6.20 -2.63 1.17
CA ILE A 85 5.05 -3.45 1.50
C ILE A 85 5.05 -4.73 0.68
N LEU A 86 5.30 -4.60 -0.61
CA LEU A 86 5.29 -5.76 -1.49
C LEU A 86 6.38 -6.75 -1.10
N VAL A 87 7.57 -6.25 -0.80
CA VAL A 87 8.67 -7.12 -0.44
C VAL A 87 8.39 -7.80 0.90
N ARG A 88 7.88 -7.05 1.87
CA ARG A 88 7.56 -7.65 3.16
C ARG A 88 6.51 -8.74 3.01
N ASN A 89 5.49 -8.47 2.22
CA ASN A 89 4.43 -9.45 2.04
C ASN A 89 4.92 -10.68 1.28
N TYR A 90 5.80 -10.49 0.33
CA TYR A 90 6.32 -11.61 -0.44
C TYR A 90 7.19 -12.50 0.44
N LEU A 91 7.93 -11.91 1.35
CA LEU A 91 8.82 -12.67 2.21
C LEU A 91 8.15 -13.20 3.47
N ALA A 92 6.96 -12.73 3.76
CA ALA A 92 6.24 -13.20 4.94
C ALA A 92 5.69 -14.59 4.69
N ASP A 93 5.54 -15.35 5.72
CA ASP A 93 4.97 -16.66 5.59
C ASP A 93 3.46 -16.69 5.62
#